data_5685eb917473ae469315b12d33d91dee
#
_entry.id   5685eb917473ae469315b12d33d91dee
#
_cell.length_a   1.000
_cell.length_b   1.000
_cell.length_c   1.000
_cell.angle_alpha   90.00
_cell.angle_beta   90.00
_cell.angle_gamma   90.00
#
_symmetry.space_group_name_H-M   'P 1'
#
loop_
_entity.id
_entity.type
_entity.pdbx_description
1 polymer ?
#
loop_
_entity_poly.entity_id
_entity_poly.type
_entity_poly.pdbx_seq_one_letter_code
_entity_poly.pdbx_strand_id
1 'polypeptide(L)'
;MLKPAQLYCEELNKKYIETWYDPKYQYYFCGTDRYELQIPDNTENGKFNFVCVDKDNNVTGYFSYWVDWQSLSVSNFGLMSFANSNVEFIREVINHLVDLFAFHNINRIDFWCFKDNPANEGYAKLVKRFGGKQVGELHQVSCLLDGQLHDTVSYEIMQNTELAVHMLKRRLKKLLD
;
A
#
# COMPACT_ATOMS: atom_id res chain seq x y z
N MET A 1 -4.70 7.36 -11.60
CA MET A 1 -5.67 6.24 -11.61
C MET A 1 -4.93 4.94 -11.40
N LEU A 2 -5.45 4.06 -10.53
CA LEU A 2 -4.92 2.70 -10.36
C LEU A 2 -5.34 1.80 -11.53
N LYS A 3 -4.37 1.05 -12.06
CA LYS A 3 -4.56 0.05 -13.13
C LYS A 3 -3.89 -1.28 -12.74
N PRO A 4 -4.33 -2.43 -13.27
CA PRO A 4 -3.67 -3.71 -13.02
C PRO A 4 -2.20 -3.66 -13.45
N ALA A 5 -1.29 -4.10 -12.57
CA ALA A 5 0.15 -4.06 -12.84
C ALA A 5 0.58 -4.97 -14.00
N GLN A 6 -0.20 -6.02 -14.29
CA GLN A 6 0.02 -6.94 -15.39
C GLN A 6 0.13 -6.23 -16.76
N LEU A 7 -0.55 -5.10 -16.91
CA LEU A 7 -0.53 -4.31 -18.16
C LEU A 7 0.74 -3.44 -18.30
N TYR A 8 1.58 -3.37 -17.27
CA TYR A 8 2.72 -2.46 -17.16
C TYR A 8 3.99 -3.15 -16.65
N CYS A 9 4.09 -4.49 -16.76
CA CYS A 9 5.16 -5.28 -16.13
C CYS A 9 6.57 -4.79 -16.50
N GLU A 10 6.83 -4.53 -17.78
CA GLU A 10 8.14 -4.09 -18.24
C GLU A 10 8.54 -2.72 -17.67
N GLU A 11 7.65 -1.73 -17.79
CA GLU A 11 7.91 -0.38 -17.27
C GLU A 11 8.03 -0.39 -15.76
N LEU A 12 7.13 -1.13 -15.06
CA LEU A 12 7.15 -1.25 -13.63
C LEU A 12 8.46 -1.87 -13.14
N ASN A 13 8.88 -3.01 -13.70
CA ASN A 13 10.14 -3.67 -13.33
C ASN A 13 11.34 -2.77 -13.57
N LYS A 14 11.39 -2.06 -14.70
CA LYS A 14 12.46 -1.10 -14.96
C LYS A 14 12.56 -0.05 -13.86
N LYS A 15 11.46 0.62 -13.52
CA LYS A 15 11.41 1.62 -12.45
C LYS A 15 11.73 1.04 -11.08
N TYR A 16 11.27 -0.18 -10.80
CA TYR A 16 11.52 -0.88 -9.55
C TYR A 16 13.01 -1.20 -9.37
N ILE A 17 13.68 -1.69 -10.40
CA ILE A 17 15.13 -1.97 -10.40
C ILE A 17 15.93 -0.68 -10.15
N GLU A 18 15.53 0.44 -10.73
CA GLU A 18 16.17 1.75 -10.51
C GLU A 18 16.15 2.18 -9.03
N THR A 19 15.23 1.65 -8.21
CA THR A 19 15.13 1.97 -6.77
C THR A 19 16.02 1.12 -5.85
N TRP A 20 16.63 0.06 -6.33
CA TRP A 20 17.24 -1.00 -5.51
C TRP A 20 18.29 -0.50 -4.51
N TYR A 21 19.11 0.45 -4.91
CA TYR A 21 20.18 1.00 -4.07
C TYR A 21 20.04 2.47 -3.77
N ASP A 22 18.85 3.05 -4.05
CA ASP A 22 18.53 4.41 -3.67
C ASP A 22 18.05 4.43 -2.20
N PRO A 23 18.75 5.12 -1.27
CA PRO A 23 18.39 5.19 0.14
C PRO A 23 16.96 5.69 0.38
N LYS A 24 16.40 6.48 -0.54
CA LYS A 24 15.01 6.96 -0.47
C LYS A 24 14.00 5.82 -0.38
N TYR A 25 14.32 4.67 -0.99
CA TYR A 25 13.43 3.51 -1.06
C TYR A 25 13.79 2.38 -0.09
N GLN A 26 14.79 2.58 0.79
CA GLN A 26 15.25 1.51 1.69
C GLN A 26 14.12 0.92 2.55
N TYR A 27 13.15 1.74 2.97
CA TYR A 27 12.02 1.31 3.80
C TYR A 27 10.97 0.46 3.07
N TYR A 28 11.04 0.36 1.76
CA TYR A 28 10.19 -0.56 0.99
C TYR A 28 10.71 -1.99 1.04
N PHE A 29 12.04 -2.14 1.10
CA PHE A 29 12.69 -3.44 1.06
C PHE A 29 12.91 -3.98 2.48
N CYS A 30 12.65 -5.30 2.66
CA CYS A 30 12.94 -5.98 3.93
C CYS A 30 14.35 -6.57 3.85
N GLY A 31 15.36 -5.81 4.24
CA GLY A 31 16.75 -6.25 4.18
C GLY A 31 17.51 -5.70 2.97
N THR A 32 18.58 -6.38 2.61
CA THR A 32 19.52 -5.97 1.56
C THR A 32 19.33 -6.71 0.24
N ASP A 33 18.60 -7.81 0.24
CA ASP A 33 18.35 -8.60 -0.96
C ASP A 33 17.50 -7.84 -1.97
N ARG A 34 17.82 -8.00 -3.25
CA ARG A 34 17.14 -7.35 -4.36
C ARG A 34 16.75 -8.39 -5.40
N TYR A 35 15.51 -8.30 -5.87
CA TYR A 35 14.92 -9.19 -6.85
C TYR A 35 13.89 -8.46 -7.68
N GLU A 36 13.65 -8.93 -8.88
CA GLU A 36 12.60 -8.41 -9.75
C GLU A 36 11.20 -8.72 -9.19
N LEU A 37 10.25 -7.84 -9.48
CA LEU A 37 8.87 -8.06 -9.08
C LEU A 37 8.28 -9.25 -9.85
N GLN A 38 7.80 -10.22 -9.10
CA GLN A 38 7.01 -11.32 -9.65
C GLN A 38 5.53 -10.91 -9.63
N ILE A 39 4.99 -10.56 -10.79
CA ILE A 39 3.60 -10.17 -10.96
C ILE A 39 2.88 -11.33 -11.65
N PRO A 40 2.07 -12.12 -10.95
CA PRO A 40 1.33 -13.21 -11.56
C PRO A 40 0.26 -12.68 -12.52
N ASP A 41 -0.03 -13.45 -13.57
CA ASP A 41 -1.04 -13.10 -14.57
C ASP A 41 -2.46 -13.03 -14.00
N ASN A 42 -2.68 -13.68 -12.87
CA ASN A 42 -3.97 -13.73 -12.18
C ASN A 42 -3.80 -13.50 -10.67
N THR A 43 -4.92 -13.41 -9.98
CA THR A 43 -5.02 -13.21 -8.53
C THR A 43 -5.31 -14.50 -7.75
N GLU A 44 -5.02 -15.68 -8.34
CA GLU A 44 -5.37 -16.98 -7.76
C GLU A 44 -4.90 -17.15 -6.30
N ASN A 45 -3.74 -16.60 -5.99
CA ASN A 45 -3.17 -16.67 -4.63
C ASN A 45 -3.58 -15.50 -3.72
N GLY A 46 -4.61 -14.73 -4.09
CA GLY A 46 -5.05 -13.59 -3.29
C GLY A 46 -4.12 -12.37 -3.37
N LYS A 47 -3.06 -12.38 -4.17
CA LYS A 47 -2.15 -11.23 -4.35
C LYS A 47 -2.67 -10.31 -5.44
N PHE A 48 -2.87 -9.04 -5.10
CA PHE A 48 -3.31 -8.00 -6.01
C PHE A 48 -2.19 -7.00 -6.24
N ASN A 49 -1.97 -6.63 -7.50
CA ASN A 49 -0.89 -5.73 -7.91
C ASN A 49 -1.45 -4.64 -8.82
N PHE A 50 -1.14 -3.38 -8.49
CA PHE A 50 -1.59 -2.20 -9.23
C PHE A 50 -0.44 -1.25 -9.50
N VAL A 51 -0.56 -0.50 -10.57
CA VAL A 51 0.24 0.70 -10.83
C VAL A 51 -0.66 1.93 -10.81
N CYS A 52 -0.10 3.05 -10.36
CA CYS A 52 -0.67 4.35 -10.62
C CYS A 52 -0.03 4.92 -11.87
N VAL A 53 -0.84 5.42 -12.79
CA VAL A 53 -0.35 6.07 -14.00
C VAL A 53 -0.77 7.54 -14.03
N ASP A 54 0.07 8.37 -14.65
CA ASP A 54 -0.21 9.77 -14.93
C ASP A 54 -1.11 9.96 -16.17
N LYS A 55 -1.25 11.21 -16.65
CA LYS A 55 -2.07 11.54 -17.82
C LYS A 55 -1.48 11.01 -19.12
N ASP A 56 -0.16 10.85 -19.18
CA ASP A 56 0.58 10.36 -20.32
C ASP A 56 0.75 8.82 -20.26
N ASN A 57 0.06 8.18 -19.31
CA ASN A 57 0.06 6.74 -19.07
C ASN A 57 1.39 6.17 -18.55
N ASN A 58 2.29 7.01 -18.01
CA ASN A 58 3.53 6.56 -17.38
C ASN A 58 3.29 6.09 -15.95
N VAL A 59 3.98 5.02 -15.53
CA VAL A 59 3.89 4.50 -14.17
C VAL A 59 4.52 5.48 -13.18
N THR A 60 3.75 5.92 -12.19
CA THR A 60 4.18 6.86 -11.14
C THR A 60 4.17 6.27 -9.74
N GLY A 61 3.61 5.09 -9.55
CA GLY A 61 3.60 4.38 -8.29
C GLY A 61 3.20 2.93 -8.43
N TYR A 62 3.55 2.14 -7.43
CA TYR A 62 3.19 0.73 -7.33
C TYR A 62 2.47 0.47 -6.01
N PHE A 63 1.42 -0.33 -6.05
CA PHE A 63 0.62 -0.71 -4.90
C PHE A 63 0.26 -2.19 -5.00
N SER A 64 0.49 -2.93 -3.91
CA SER A 64 0.11 -4.33 -3.82
C SER A 64 -0.40 -4.69 -2.43
N TYR A 65 -1.15 -5.78 -2.35
CA TYR A 65 -1.62 -6.37 -1.11
C TYR A 65 -2.01 -7.83 -1.32
N TRP A 66 -2.21 -8.53 -0.19
CA TRP A 66 -2.74 -9.89 -0.16
C TRP A 66 -4.11 -9.90 0.50
N VAL A 67 -5.01 -10.72 -0.03
CA VAL A 67 -6.32 -11.01 0.58
C VAL A 67 -6.32 -12.42 1.12
N ASP A 68 -6.59 -12.54 2.40
CA ASP A 68 -6.97 -13.81 3.02
C ASP A 68 -8.51 -13.90 3.03
N TRP A 69 -9.03 -14.75 2.15
CA TRP A 69 -10.47 -14.93 2.00
C TRP A 69 -11.12 -15.69 3.15
N GLN A 70 -10.35 -16.41 3.97
CA GLN A 70 -10.87 -17.12 5.15
C GLN A 70 -11.15 -16.16 6.29
N SER A 71 -10.25 -15.22 6.54
CA SER A 71 -10.39 -14.19 7.58
C SER A 71 -11.00 -12.90 7.07
N LEU A 72 -11.26 -12.78 5.77
CA LEU A 72 -11.70 -11.55 5.09
C LEU A 72 -10.78 -10.37 5.43
N SER A 73 -9.47 -10.61 5.43
CA SER A 73 -8.47 -9.60 5.76
C SER A 73 -7.55 -9.29 4.60
N VAL A 74 -7.03 -8.06 4.62
CA VAL A 74 -6.05 -7.56 3.66
C VAL A 74 -4.77 -7.19 4.39
N SER A 75 -3.64 -7.69 3.91
CA SER A 75 -2.33 -7.53 4.53
C SER A 75 -1.19 -7.44 3.50
N ASN A 76 0.06 -7.42 3.96
CA ASN A 76 1.27 -7.44 3.14
C ASN A 76 1.27 -6.34 2.06
N PHE A 77 1.07 -5.10 2.50
CA PHE A 77 1.06 -3.96 1.61
C PHE A 77 2.44 -3.65 1.07
N GLY A 78 2.54 -3.53 -0.27
CA GLY A 78 3.63 -2.86 -0.94
C GLY A 78 3.14 -1.50 -1.43
N LEU A 79 3.78 -0.42 -1.03
CA LEU A 79 3.44 0.94 -1.44
C LEU A 79 4.71 1.70 -1.80
N MET A 80 4.92 1.95 -3.09
CA MET A 80 6.10 2.64 -3.61
C MET A 80 5.69 3.77 -4.56
N SER A 81 6.17 4.99 -4.29
CA SER A 81 5.99 6.13 -5.19
C SER A 81 7.27 6.40 -5.95
N PHE A 82 7.20 6.44 -7.28
CA PHE A 82 8.33 6.80 -8.14
C PHE A 82 8.43 8.32 -8.37
N ALA A 83 7.45 9.10 -7.92
CA ALA A 83 7.43 10.55 -7.98
C ALA A 83 7.73 11.19 -6.62
N ASN A 84 8.31 12.39 -6.61
CA ASN A 84 8.67 13.10 -5.37
C ASN A 84 7.45 13.56 -4.56
N SER A 85 6.34 13.84 -5.23
CA SER A 85 5.07 14.21 -4.58
C SER A 85 3.94 13.57 -5.37
N ASN A 86 3.31 12.55 -4.78
CA ASN A 86 2.27 11.78 -5.48
C ASN A 86 0.98 11.71 -4.65
N VAL A 87 0.42 12.91 -4.40
CA VAL A 87 -0.85 13.05 -3.64
C VAL A 87 -1.99 12.30 -4.33
N GLU A 88 -1.99 12.28 -5.66
CA GLU A 88 -3.00 11.55 -6.43
C GLU A 88 -2.91 10.04 -6.20
N PHE A 89 -1.70 9.49 -6.23
CA PHE A 89 -1.48 8.07 -5.94
C PHE A 89 -1.99 7.68 -4.54
N ILE A 90 -1.62 8.44 -3.51
CA ILE A 90 -2.08 8.18 -2.14
C ILE A 90 -3.62 8.28 -2.05
N ARG A 91 -4.24 9.23 -2.75
CA ARG A 91 -5.70 9.36 -2.81
C ARG A 91 -6.36 8.14 -3.46
N GLU A 92 -5.81 7.67 -4.58
CA GLU A 92 -6.31 6.49 -5.28
C GLU A 92 -6.17 5.23 -4.41
N VAL A 93 -5.04 5.05 -3.71
CA VAL A 93 -4.85 3.95 -2.75
C VAL A 93 -5.89 4.00 -1.63
N ILE A 94 -6.08 5.17 -1.01
CA ILE A 94 -7.08 5.35 0.06
C ILE A 94 -8.49 5.03 -0.46
N ASN A 95 -8.86 5.51 -1.64
CA ASN A 95 -10.17 5.22 -2.24
C ASN A 95 -10.34 3.72 -2.46
N HIS A 96 -9.30 3.04 -2.95
CA HIS A 96 -9.32 1.60 -3.17
C HIS A 96 -9.49 0.82 -1.86
N LEU A 97 -8.78 1.22 -0.78
CA LEU A 97 -8.94 0.59 0.54
C LEU A 97 -10.37 0.77 1.10
N VAL A 98 -10.98 1.93 0.85
CA VAL A 98 -12.39 2.16 1.21
C VAL A 98 -13.32 1.25 0.40
N ASP A 99 -13.04 1.05 -0.88
CA ASP A 99 -13.82 0.14 -1.72
C ASP A 99 -13.73 -1.32 -1.25
N LEU A 100 -12.58 -1.76 -0.75
CA LEU A 100 -12.42 -3.09 -0.15
C LEU A 100 -13.39 -3.31 1.02
N PHE A 101 -13.51 -2.34 1.92
CA PHE A 101 -14.49 -2.41 3.01
C PHE A 101 -15.93 -2.31 2.53
N ALA A 102 -16.19 -1.47 1.54
CA ALA A 102 -17.54 -1.12 1.14
C ALA A 102 -18.19 -2.15 0.20
N PHE A 103 -17.42 -2.75 -0.68
CA PHE A 103 -17.94 -3.57 -1.78
C PHE A 103 -17.41 -5.00 -1.78
N HIS A 104 -16.29 -5.29 -1.08
CA HIS A 104 -15.65 -6.60 -1.10
C HIS A 104 -15.75 -7.36 0.22
N ASN A 105 -16.56 -6.84 1.15
CA ASN A 105 -16.81 -7.46 2.47
C ASN A 105 -15.53 -7.75 3.28
N ILE A 106 -14.47 -6.97 3.06
CA ILE A 106 -13.25 -7.07 3.87
C ILE A 106 -13.55 -6.60 5.29
N ASN A 107 -13.17 -7.40 6.27
CA ASN A 107 -13.40 -7.14 7.68
C ASN A 107 -12.24 -6.37 8.34
N ARG A 108 -11.01 -6.62 7.89
CA ARG A 108 -9.79 -6.06 8.48
C ARG A 108 -8.76 -5.71 7.42
N ILE A 109 -8.09 -4.61 7.65
CA ILE A 109 -6.85 -4.23 6.94
C ILE A 109 -5.76 -4.14 7.98
N ASP A 110 -4.67 -4.89 7.81
CA ASP A 110 -3.49 -4.82 8.66
C ASP A 110 -2.22 -4.60 7.82
N PHE A 111 -1.30 -3.80 8.36
CA PHE A 111 -0.03 -3.53 7.72
C PHE A 111 1.02 -3.13 8.76
N TRP A 112 2.26 -3.20 8.35
CA TRP A 112 3.39 -2.73 9.15
C TRP A 112 4.28 -1.78 8.32
N CYS A 113 5.07 -0.98 9.00
CA CYS A 113 6.12 -0.17 8.40
C CYS A 113 7.29 -0.05 9.36
N PHE A 114 8.44 0.37 8.87
CA PHE A 114 9.56 0.72 9.73
C PHE A 114 9.20 1.95 10.57
N LYS A 115 9.56 1.90 11.86
CA LYS A 115 9.20 2.93 12.85
C LYS A 115 9.76 4.31 12.50
N ASP A 116 10.97 4.35 11.98
CA ASP A 116 11.70 5.53 11.54
C ASP A 116 11.47 5.92 10.07
N ASN A 117 10.60 5.19 9.36
CA ASN A 117 10.18 5.59 8.02
C ASN A 117 9.50 6.97 8.07
N PRO A 118 9.95 7.97 7.30
CA PRO A 118 9.33 9.30 7.26
C PRO A 118 7.81 9.28 6.98
N ALA A 119 7.32 8.25 6.28
CA ALA A 119 5.88 8.08 6.02
C ALA A 119 5.09 7.58 7.23
N ASN A 120 5.72 7.05 8.28
CA ASN A 120 5.07 6.41 9.43
C ASN A 120 4.09 7.35 10.15
N GLU A 121 4.44 8.62 10.34
CA GLU A 121 3.53 9.60 10.94
C GLU A 121 2.24 9.79 10.11
N GLY A 122 2.36 9.77 8.78
CA GLY A 122 1.24 9.82 7.85
C GLY A 122 0.35 8.59 7.98
N TYR A 123 0.95 7.40 8.09
CA TYR A 123 0.21 6.15 8.31
C TYR A 123 -0.52 6.15 9.65
N ALA A 124 0.11 6.56 10.73
CA ALA A 124 -0.52 6.65 12.05
C ALA A 124 -1.75 7.60 12.04
N LYS A 125 -1.63 8.77 11.39
CA LYS A 125 -2.75 9.71 11.22
C LYS A 125 -3.88 9.10 10.39
N LEU A 126 -3.55 8.37 9.31
CA LEU A 126 -4.52 7.69 8.46
C LEU A 126 -5.27 6.61 9.26
N VAL A 127 -4.53 5.73 9.94
CA VAL A 127 -5.09 4.67 10.78
C VAL A 127 -6.05 5.24 11.81
N LYS A 128 -5.64 6.27 12.55
CA LYS A 128 -6.49 6.96 13.53
C LYS A 128 -7.77 7.53 12.89
N ARG A 129 -7.65 8.12 11.70
CA ARG A 129 -8.80 8.68 10.96
C ARG A 129 -9.81 7.60 10.57
N PHE A 130 -9.36 6.38 10.31
CA PHE A 130 -10.21 5.23 9.97
C PHE A 130 -10.64 4.42 11.21
N GLY A 131 -10.40 4.94 12.43
CA GLY A 131 -10.78 4.26 13.67
C GLY A 131 -9.91 3.05 14.01
N GLY A 132 -8.75 2.93 13.35
CA GLY A 132 -7.78 1.88 13.63
C GLY A 132 -6.81 2.26 14.75
N LYS A 133 -5.86 1.38 15.00
CA LYS A 133 -4.84 1.54 16.06
C LYS A 133 -3.52 0.88 15.69
N GLN A 134 -2.47 1.25 16.40
CA GLN A 134 -1.22 0.49 16.45
C GLN A 134 -1.45 -0.75 17.34
N VAL A 135 -1.03 -1.92 16.87
CA VAL A 135 -1.27 -3.20 17.54
C VAL A 135 0.01 -3.88 18.01
N GLY A 136 1.16 -3.45 17.53
CA GLY A 136 2.44 -4.01 17.94
C GLY A 136 3.64 -3.22 17.49
N GLU A 137 4.78 -3.58 18.07
CA GLU A 137 6.11 -3.09 17.70
C GLU A 137 7.07 -4.27 17.80
N LEU A 138 7.94 -4.43 16.82
CA LEU A 138 9.02 -5.41 16.82
C LEU A 138 10.35 -4.67 16.69
N HIS A 139 11.32 -5.10 17.49
CA HIS A 139 12.63 -4.45 17.54
C HIS A 139 13.64 -5.16 16.64
N GLN A 140 14.51 -4.38 15.99
CA GLN A 140 15.64 -4.87 15.21
C GLN A 140 15.29 -5.92 14.17
N VAL A 141 14.21 -5.69 13.43
CA VAL A 141 13.60 -6.69 12.51
C VAL A 141 14.45 -6.89 11.27
N SER A 142 15.05 -5.83 10.73
CA SER A 142 15.77 -5.92 9.45
C SER A 142 16.91 -4.92 9.37
N CYS A 143 18.03 -5.34 8.78
CA CYS A 143 19.13 -4.47 8.41
C CYS A 143 18.81 -3.81 7.06
N LEU A 144 18.86 -2.48 6.99
CA LEU A 144 18.60 -1.74 5.76
C LEU A 144 19.90 -1.30 5.08
N LEU A 145 19.78 -0.47 4.02
CA LEU A 145 20.93 -0.02 3.23
C LEU A 145 21.95 0.82 4.01
N ASP A 146 21.53 1.44 5.10
CA ASP A 146 22.39 2.19 6.01
C ASP A 146 23.23 1.30 6.94
N GLY A 147 23.04 -0.02 6.88
CA GLY A 147 23.72 -1.01 7.71
C GLY A 147 23.22 -1.09 9.14
N GLN A 148 22.10 -0.44 9.48
CA GLN A 148 21.50 -0.46 10.82
C GLN A 148 20.32 -1.44 10.89
N LEU A 149 20.07 -1.94 12.10
CA LEU A 149 18.86 -2.72 12.39
C LEU A 149 17.70 -1.77 12.75
N HIS A 150 16.57 -1.96 12.10
CA HIS A 150 15.39 -1.10 12.23
C HIS A 150 14.23 -1.81 12.92
N ASP A 151 13.49 -1.03 13.74
CA ASP A 151 12.25 -1.47 14.37
C ASP A 151 11.08 -1.35 13.39
N THR A 152 10.03 -2.15 13.61
CA THR A 152 8.78 -2.04 12.87
C THR A 152 7.60 -1.80 13.79
N VAL A 153 6.59 -1.11 13.27
CA VAL A 153 5.30 -0.92 13.93
C VAL A 153 4.19 -1.51 13.07
N SER A 154 3.23 -2.15 13.72
CA SER A 154 2.08 -2.79 13.07
C SER A 154 0.79 -2.03 13.40
N TYR A 155 -0.07 -1.91 12.39
CA TYR A 155 -1.34 -1.22 12.44
C TYR A 155 -2.47 -2.12 12.01
N GLU A 156 -3.66 -1.91 12.57
CA GLU A 156 -4.89 -2.52 12.09
C GLU A 156 -6.02 -1.49 11.94
N ILE A 157 -6.86 -1.70 10.95
CA ILE A 157 -8.11 -0.99 10.74
C ILE A 157 -9.20 -2.05 10.59
N MET A 158 -10.16 -2.05 11.50
CA MET A 158 -11.33 -2.92 11.40
C MET A 158 -12.41 -2.25 10.55
N GLN A 159 -13.22 -3.05 9.88
CA GLN A 159 -14.38 -2.54 9.16
C GLN A 159 -15.24 -1.70 10.12
N ASN A 160 -15.33 -0.42 9.81
CA ASN A 160 -16.20 0.50 10.51
C ASN A 160 -17.33 0.92 9.55
N THR A 161 -18.48 0.31 9.76
CA THR A 161 -19.65 0.52 8.89
C THR A 161 -20.04 1.99 8.78
N GLU A 162 -19.94 2.75 9.86
CA GLU A 162 -20.31 4.19 9.86
C GLU A 162 -19.35 5.00 8.98
N LEU A 163 -18.04 4.75 9.09
CA LEU A 163 -17.04 5.46 8.30
C LEU A 163 -17.12 5.06 6.84
N ALA A 164 -17.26 3.76 6.55
CA ALA A 164 -17.43 3.24 5.19
C ALA A 164 -18.67 3.85 4.53
N VAL A 165 -19.79 3.89 5.22
CA VAL A 165 -21.04 4.53 4.74
C VAL A 165 -20.86 6.04 4.53
N HIS A 166 -20.17 6.73 5.44
CA HIS A 166 -19.92 8.17 5.28
C HIS A 166 -19.07 8.46 4.03
N MET A 167 -18.01 7.69 3.82
CA MET A 167 -17.13 7.87 2.66
C MET A 167 -17.81 7.48 1.35
N LEU A 168 -18.64 6.44 1.34
CA LEU A 168 -19.50 6.07 0.21
C LEU A 168 -20.47 7.19 -0.16
N LYS A 169 -21.18 7.74 0.80
CA LYS A 169 -22.10 8.88 0.56
C LYS A 169 -21.38 10.06 -0.06
N ARG A 170 -20.17 10.38 0.44
CA ARG A 170 -19.34 11.48 -0.11
C ARG A 170 -18.87 11.21 -1.53
N ARG A 171 -18.55 9.95 -1.86
CA ARG A 171 -18.14 9.54 -3.21
C ARG A 171 -19.31 9.56 -4.20
N LEU A 172 -20.45 9.01 -3.80
CA LEU A 172 -21.68 9.04 -4.61
C LEU A 172 -22.12 10.47 -4.93
N LYS A 173 -22.04 11.38 -3.95
CA LYS A 173 -22.35 12.79 -4.18
C LYS A 173 -21.46 13.41 -5.26
N LYS A 174 -20.15 13.10 -5.26
CA LYS A 174 -19.21 13.59 -6.29
C LYS A 174 -19.40 13.00 -7.68
N LEU A 175 -20.12 11.88 -7.82
CA LEU A 175 -20.43 11.27 -9.10
C LEU A 175 -21.76 11.77 -9.67
N LEU A 176 -22.58 12.42 -8.86
CA LEU A 176 -23.90 12.98 -9.23
C LEU A 176 -23.86 14.49 -9.47
N ASP A 177 -22.81 15.17 -8.96
CA ASP A 177 -22.48 16.58 -9.24
C ASP A 177 -21.55 16.67 -10.48
#